data_2092fc5523d3b0b47229ef7ab82682ae
#
_entry.id   2092fc5523d3b0b47229ef7ab82682ae
#
_cell.length_a   1.000
_cell.length_b   1.000
_cell.length_c   1.000
_cell.angle_alpha   90.00
_cell.angle_beta   90.00
_cell.angle_gamma   90.00
#
_symmetry.space_group_name_H-M   'P 1'
#
loop_
_entity.id
_entity.type
_entity.pdbx_description
1 polymer ?
#
loop_
_entity_poly.entity_id
_entity_poly.type
_entity_poly.pdbx_seq_one_letter_code
_entity_poly.pdbx_strand_id
1 'polypeptide(L)'
;MGAEETKHDLWLKRINTWIAILGGSVASVAGTYSYLPSFFPPAPGHIAAVVREQGGKPVPRAHVELLSPDNVLLAASETDRNGRFIKKDLEAGSYIVKISRAAFEPQTAKVSIASKKTTDLDLVLRSRPRAQVPNSPQLNSPQTRAISQPEGNAIRSALEETGAAWIKNLSNPGR
;
A
#
# COMPACT_ATOMS: atom_id res chain seq x y z
N MET A 1 9.62 -87.39 29.61
CA MET A 1 10.17 -86.33 30.47
C MET A 1 9.49 -85.04 30.02
N GLY A 2 8.37 -84.76 30.68
CA GLY A 2 7.64 -83.48 30.47
C GLY A 2 8.33 -82.42 31.26
N ALA A 3 8.80 -81.38 30.58
CA ALA A 3 9.30 -80.17 31.26
C ALA A 3 8.10 -79.51 31.97
N GLU A 4 8.10 -79.50 33.29
CA GLU A 4 7.17 -78.65 34.07
C GLU A 4 7.46 -77.19 33.72
N GLU A 5 6.61 -76.61 32.85
CA GLU A 5 6.59 -75.15 32.75
C GLU A 5 6.19 -74.59 34.09
N THR A 6 7.19 -74.04 34.81
CA THR A 6 6.95 -73.46 36.13
C THR A 6 6.07 -72.23 35.97
N LYS A 7 5.20 -71.96 36.94
CA LYS A 7 4.32 -70.80 36.99
C LYS A 7 5.09 -69.47 36.76
N HIS A 8 6.39 -69.53 37.00
CA HIS A 8 7.31 -68.41 36.78
C HIS A 8 7.54 -68.09 35.29
N ASP A 9 7.62 -69.13 34.46
CA ASP A 9 7.84 -68.92 33.01
C ASP A 9 6.59 -68.35 32.30
N LEU A 10 5.43 -68.78 32.80
CA LEU A 10 4.16 -68.21 32.29
C LEU A 10 3.97 -66.76 32.72
N TRP A 11 4.44 -66.40 33.91
CA TRP A 11 4.41 -64.98 34.38
C TRP A 11 5.35 -64.10 33.60
N LEU A 12 6.57 -64.54 33.31
CA LEU A 12 7.54 -63.82 32.50
C LEU A 12 7.06 -63.64 31.07
N LYS A 13 6.48 -64.61 30.46
CA LYS A 13 5.86 -64.51 29.09
C LYS A 13 4.76 -63.43 29.09
N ARG A 14 3.93 -63.37 30.12
CA ARG A 14 2.86 -62.36 30.23
C ARG A 14 3.41 -60.93 30.38
N ILE A 15 4.45 -60.74 31.21
CA ILE A 15 5.09 -59.45 31.39
C ILE A 15 5.70 -58.95 30.09
N ASN A 16 6.42 -59.80 29.32
CA ASN A 16 7.02 -59.45 28.04
C ASN A 16 5.96 -59.01 27.04
N THR A 17 4.79 -59.65 27.05
CA THR A 17 3.69 -59.26 26.15
C THR A 17 3.14 -57.88 26.51
N TRP A 18 3.02 -57.55 27.80
CA TRP A 18 2.57 -56.22 28.26
C TRP A 18 3.59 -55.11 27.97
N ILE A 19 4.88 -55.40 28.10
CA ILE A 19 5.97 -54.47 27.79
C ILE A 19 5.96 -54.18 26.27
N ALA A 20 5.74 -55.17 25.42
CA ALA A 20 5.67 -54.95 23.98
C ALA A 20 4.46 -54.09 23.58
N ILE A 21 3.31 -54.25 24.21
CA ILE A 21 2.11 -53.48 23.94
C ILE A 21 2.28 -52.05 24.41
N LEU A 22 2.84 -51.80 25.61
CA LEU A 22 3.07 -50.47 26.14
C LEU A 22 4.22 -49.74 25.43
N GLY A 23 5.29 -50.48 25.05
CA GLY A 23 6.41 -49.89 24.30
C GLY A 23 6.04 -49.51 22.89
N GLY A 24 5.20 -50.31 22.21
CA GLY A 24 4.73 -50.05 20.87
C GLY A 24 3.82 -48.83 20.77
N SER A 25 3.00 -48.56 21.80
CA SER A 25 2.08 -47.44 21.81
C SER A 25 2.83 -46.08 22.01
N VAL A 26 3.91 -46.05 22.78
CA VAL A 26 4.71 -44.83 22.96
C VAL A 26 5.44 -44.44 21.69
N ALA A 27 5.98 -45.39 20.93
CA ALA A 27 6.66 -45.10 19.69
C ALA A 27 5.69 -44.60 18.62
N SER A 28 4.45 -45.10 18.58
CA SER A 28 3.42 -44.64 17.64
C SER A 28 2.96 -43.22 17.92
N VAL A 29 2.90 -42.80 19.19
CA VAL A 29 2.51 -41.44 19.58
C VAL A 29 3.62 -40.44 19.24
N ALA A 30 4.89 -40.79 19.46
CA ALA A 30 6.01 -39.90 19.15
C ALA A 30 6.12 -39.57 17.64
N GLY A 31 5.77 -40.52 16.78
CA GLY A 31 5.77 -40.33 15.30
C GLY A 31 4.68 -39.37 14.80
N THR A 32 3.53 -39.32 15.47
CA THR A 32 2.41 -38.46 15.07
C THR A 32 2.57 -37.00 15.47
N TYR A 33 3.38 -36.71 16.50
CA TYR A 33 3.65 -35.31 16.91
C TYR A 33 4.40 -34.49 15.85
N SER A 34 5.13 -35.14 14.94
CA SER A 34 5.85 -34.44 13.87
C SER A 34 4.92 -33.86 12.79
N TYR A 35 3.69 -34.36 12.69
CA TYR A 35 2.69 -33.91 11.70
C TYR A 35 1.61 -32.99 12.30
N LEU A 36 1.50 -32.92 13.63
CA LEU A 36 0.48 -32.12 14.31
C LEU A 36 0.61 -30.61 14.14
N PRO A 37 1.81 -29.99 14.02
CA PRO A 37 1.94 -28.55 13.83
C PRO A 37 1.20 -28.00 12.62
N SER A 38 0.99 -28.85 11.61
CA SER A 38 0.29 -28.44 10.38
C SER A 38 -1.22 -28.25 10.53
N PHE A 39 -1.81 -28.78 11.59
CA PHE A 39 -3.25 -28.66 11.85
C PHE A 39 -3.62 -27.45 12.71
N PHE A 40 -2.65 -26.86 13.39
CA PHE A 40 -2.87 -25.65 14.19
C PHE A 40 -2.24 -24.48 13.48
N PRO A 41 -3.04 -23.50 12.98
CA PRO A 41 -2.47 -22.30 12.42
C PRO A 41 -1.60 -21.61 13.48
N PRO A 42 -0.44 -21.08 13.10
CA PRO A 42 0.41 -20.35 14.02
C PRO A 42 -0.39 -19.19 14.61
N ALA A 43 -0.24 -18.97 15.92
CA ALA A 43 -0.95 -17.89 16.58
C ALA A 43 -0.60 -16.54 15.93
N PRO A 44 -1.58 -15.64 15.76
CA PRO A 44 -1.38 -14.38 15.07
C PRO A 44 -0.37 -13.49 15.79
N GLY A 45 0.31 -12.67 15.02
CA GLY A 45 1.15 -11.58 15.48
C GLY A 45 0.49 -10.22 15.22
N HIS A 46 1.18 -9.17 15.58
CA HIS A 46 0.71 -7.80 15.43
C HIS A 46 1.79 -6.92 14.82
N ILE A 47 1.39 -5.84 14.16
CA ILE A 47 2.29 -4.81 13.71
C ILE A 47 1.88 -3.47 14.34
N ALA A 48 2.87 -2.73 14.85
CA ALA A 48 2.74 -1.36 15.28
C ALA A 48 3.73 -0.50 14.49
N ALA A 49 3.23 0.43 13.71
CA ALA A 49 4.07 1.33 12.92
C ALA A 49 3.94 2.77 13.42
N VAL A 50 5.04 3.49 13.42
CA VAL A 50 5.07 4.93 13.68
C VAL A 50 5.63 5.61 12.43
N VAL A 51 4.88 6.57 11.92
CA VAL A 51 5.23 7.32 10.71
C VAL A 51 5.62 8.73 11.11
N ARG A 52 6.83 9.14 10.76
CA ARG A 52 7.39 10.47 11.05
C ARG A 52 7.93 11.13 9.79
N GLU A 53 8.02 12.42 9.77
CA GLU A 53 8.79 13.16 8.76
C GLU A 53 10.27 13.23 9.14
N GLN A 54 11.14 13.65 8.23
CA GLN A 54 12.58 13.78 8.48
C GLN A 54 12.92 14.66 9.69
N GLY A 55 12.05 15.59 10.06
CA GLY A 55 12.17 16.44 11.27
C GLY A 55 11.67 15.77 12.55
N GLY A 56 11.30 14.48 12.53
CA GLY A 56 10.81 13.71 13.68
C GLY A 56 9.36 13.97 14.06
N LYS A 57 8.66 14.87 13.38
CA LYS A 57 7.23 15.13 13.64
C LYS A 57 6.38 13.95 13.17
N PRO A 58 5.34 13.59 13.93
CA PRO A 58 4.42 12.55 13.50
C PRO A 58 3.64 12.96 12.25
N VAL A 59 3.39 12.01 11.38
CA VAL A 59 2.61 12.22 10.15
C VAL A 59 1.21 11.63 10.33
N PRO A 60 0.20 12.40 10.72
CA PRO A 60 -1.17 11.92 10.87
C PRO A 60 -1.84 11.75 9.50
N ARG A 61 -2.84 10.87 9.44
CA ARG A 61 -3.61 10.58 8.22
C ARG A 61 -2.73 10.21 7.02
N ALA A 62 -1.63 9.53 7.26
CA ALA A 62 -0.89 8.86 6.19
C ALA A 62 -1.63 7.57 5.83
N HIS A 63 -1.85 7.34 4.56
CA HIS A 63 -2.46 6.13 4.06
C HIS A 63 -1.48 4.98 4.13
N VAL A 64 -1.85 3.91 4.82
CA VAL A 64 -1.03 2.72 5.06
C VAL A 64 -1.71 1.54 4.40
N GLU A 65 -1.01 0.91 3.46
CA GLU A 65 -1.42 -0.32 2.80
C GLU A 65 -0.54 -1.47 3.30
N LEU A 66 -1.17 -2.54 3.74
CA LEU A 66 -0.52 -3.79 4.08
C LEU A 66 -0.77 -4.80 2.97
N LEU A 67 0.30 -5.26 2.35
CA LEU A 67 0.24 -6.20 1.24
C LEU A 67 0.93 -7.52 1.58
N SER A 68 0.49 -8.60 0.94
CA SER A 68 1.21 -9.87 0.94
C SER A 68 2.53 -9.75 0.14
N PRO A 69 3.44 -10.74 0.23
CA PRO A 69 4.63 -10.78 -0.61
C PRO A 69 4.32 -10.73 -2.13
N ASP A 70 3.14 -11.21 -2.52
CA ASP A 70 2.65 -11.23 -3.90
C ASP A 70 1.93 -9.94 -4.32
N ASN A 71 2.10 -8.85 -3.56
CA ASN A 71 1.45 -7.56 -3.78
C ASN A 71 -0.09 -7.55 -3.70
N VAL A 72 -0.69 -8.52 -3.02
CA VAL A 72 -2.14 -8.52 -2.77
C VAL A 72 -2.43 -7.63 -1.57
N LEU A 73 -3.38 -6.71 -1.70
CA LEU A 73 -3.81 -5.83 -0.61
C LEU A 73 -4.58 -6.63 0.45
N LEU A 74 -4.06 -6.67 1.66
CA LEU A 74 -4.66 -7.36 2.80
C LEU A 74 -5.41 -6.40 3.73
N ALA A 75 -4.90 -5.18 3.88
CA ALA A 75 -5.55 -4.15 4.69
C ALA A 75 -5.11 -2.76 4.24
N ALA A 76 -6.01 -1.80 4.38
CA ALA A 76 -5.71 -0.38 4.22
C ALA A 76 -6.27 0.39 5.41
N SER A 77 -5.53 1.38 5.89
CA SER A 77 -5.91 2.23 7.01
C SER A 77 -5.15 3.55 6.98
N GLU A 78 -5.43 4.43 7.92
CA GLU A 78 -4.70 5.68 8.08
C GLU A 78 -4.00 5.73 9.44
N THR A 79 -2.91 6.50 9.52
CA THR A 79 -2.26 6.79 10.79
C THR A 79 -3.10 7.75 11.64
N ASP A 80 -3.03 7.57 12.96
CA ASP A 80 -3.68 8.43 13.94
C ASP A 80 -3.00 9.82 14.05
N ARG A 81 -3.45 10.65 15.02
CA ARG A 81 -2.89 11.99 15.27
C ARG A 81 -1.41 11.97 15.65
N ASN A 82 -0.94 10.85 16.20
CA ASN A 82 0.44 10.64 16.62
C ASN A 82 1.29 9.93 15.53
N GLY A 83 0.75 9.78 14.33
CA GLY A 83 1.40 9.05 13.25
C GLY A 83 1.45 7.54 13.47
N ARG A 84 0.63 6.98 14.36
CA ARG A 84 0.62 5.55 14.67
C ARG A 84 -0.38 4.78 13.82
N PHE A 85 0.00 3.58 13.47
CA PHE A 85 -0.82 2.58 12.84
C PHE A 85 -0.64 1.25 13.56
N ILE A 86 -1.72 0.56 13.88
CA ILE A 86 -1.69 -0.75 14.54
C ILE A 86 -2.61 -1.68 13.77
N LYS A 87 -2.09 -2.84 13.38
CA LYS A 87 -2.87 -3.94 12.83
C LYS A 87 -2.62 -5.19 13.66
N LYS A 88 -3.68 -5.75 14.20
CA LYS A 88 -3.68 -6.98 15.01
C LYS A 88 -4.08 -8.17 14.13
N ASP A 89 -3.84 -9.35 14.69
CA ASP A 89 -4.32 -10.63 14.17
C ASP A 89 -3.84 -10.92 12.74
N LEU A 90 -2.52 -10.70 12.52
CA LEU A 90 -1.85 -11.05 11.29
C LEU A 90 -1.20 -12.43 11.42
N GLU A 91 -1.30 -13.23 10.40
CA GLU A 91 -0.57 -14.49 10.34
C GLU A 91 0.94 -14.24 10.38
N ALA A 92 1.69 -15.18 10.95
CA ALA A 92 3.15 -15.09 10.91
C ALA A 92 3.64 -15.22 9.47
N GLY A 93 4.49 -14.30 9.04
CA GLY A 93 4.97 -14.26 7.67
C GLY A 93 5.60 -12.93 7.27
N SER A 94 5.94 -12.82 6.00
CA SER A 94 6.49 -11.60 5.41
C SER A 94 5.38 -10.76 4.80
N TYR A 95 5.48 -9.45 4.96
CA TYR A 95 4.51 -8.48 4.45
C TYR A 95 5.23 -7.28 3.85
N ILE A 96 4.50 -6.55 3.03
CA ILE A 96 4.95 -5.28 2.47
C ILE A 96 4.04 -4.19 3.02
N VAL A 97 4.63 -3.20 3.68
CA VAL A 97 3.93 -2.02 4.18
C VAL A 97 4.25 -0.86 3.26
N LYS A 98 3.24 -0.31 2.62
CA LYS A 98 3.37 0.85 1.75
C LYS A 98 2.65 2.03 2.39
N ILE A 99 3.33 3.16 2.47
CA ILE A 99 2.80 4.37 3.09
C ILE A 99 2.86 5.51 2.10
N SER A 100 1.76 6.24 2.01
CA SER A 100 1.65 7.40 1.14
C SER A 100 0.91 8.55 1.84
N ARG A 101 1.30 9.77 1.52
CA ARG A 101 0.61 10.99 1.91
C ARG A 101 0.88 12.10 0.92
N ALA A 102 -0.08 12.99 0.74
CA ALA A 102 0.10 14.19 -0.07
C ALA A 102 1.30 15.02 0.44
N ALA A 103 2.10 15.56 -0.45
CA ALA A 103 3.33 16.31 -0.20
C ALA A 103 4.52 15.48 0.33
N PHE A 104 4.41 14.15 0.41
CA PHE A 104 5.50 13.26 0.79
C PHE A 104 5.77 12.24 -0.31
N GLU A 105 6.99 11.71 -0.31
CA GLU A 105 7.36 10.58 -1.17
C GLU A 105 6.79 9.30 -0.56
N PRO A 106 6.13 8.43 -1.36
CA PRO A 106 5.68 7.14 -0.88
C PRO A 106 6.86 6.30 -0.41
N GLN A 107 6.69 5.59 0.70
CA GLN A 107 7.68 4.67 1.25
C GLN A 107 7.12 3.27 1.26
N THR A 108 8.01 2.31 1.04
CA THR A 108 7.68 0.88 1.08
C THR A 108 8.70 0.17 1.95
N ALA A 109 8.23 -0.63 2.90
CA ALA A 109 9.07 -1.43 3.79
C ALA A 109 8.62 -2.88 3.79
N LYS A 110 9.57 -3.80 3.78
CA LYS A 110 9.31 -5.22 4.02
C LYS A 110 9.40 -5.49 5.51
N VAL A 111 8.45 -6.21 6.05
CA VAL A 111 8.38 -6.54 7.47
C VAL A 111 8.08 -8.02 7.64
N SER A 112 8.71 -8.65 8.64
CA SER A 112 8.40 -10.03 9.03
C SER A 112 7.67 -10.03 10.36
N ILE A 113 6.52 -10.68 10.39
CA ILE A 113 5.66 -10.80 11.56
C ILE A 113 5.87 -12.19 12.17
N ALA A 114 6.23 -12.23 13.43
CA ALA A 114 6.36 -13.47 14.18
C ALA A 114 5.10 -13.76 15.00
N SER A 115 4.79 -15.03 15.17
CA SER A 115 3.67 -15.48 16.02
C SER A 115 3.75 -14.91 17.43
N LYS A 116 2.64 -14.48 17.97
CA LYS A 116 2.49 -13.98 19.35
C LYS A 116 3.35 -12.76 19.68
N LYS A 117 3.91 -12.09 18.67
CA LYS A 117 4.75 -10.91 18.88
C LYS A 117 4.17 -9.68 18.18
N THR A 118 4.47 -8.52 18.75
CA THR A 118 4.28 -7.24 18.07
C THR A 118 5.59 -6.86 17.40
N THR A 119 5.51 -6.56 16.11
CA THR A 119 6.64 -6.04 15.33
C THR A 119 6.50 -4.54 15.27
N ASP A 120 7.48 -3.82 15.82
CA ASP A 120 7.53 -2.37 15.76
C ASP A 120 8.25 -1.91 14.50
N LEU A 121 7.69 -0.93 13.80
CA LEU A 121 8.21 -0.37 12.57
C LEU A 121 8.24 1.15 12.67
N ASP A 122 9.41 1.76 12.51
CA ASP A 122 9.57 3.21 12.45
C ASP A 122 9.84 3.61 10.98
N LEU A 123 9.00 4.50 10.46
CA LEU A 123 9.02 4.89 9.05
C LEU A 123 9.14 6.40 8.93
N VAL A 124 10.14 6.83 8.17
CA VAL A 124 10.40 8.25 7.94
C VAL A 124 10.00 8.64 6.52
N LEU A 125 8.98 9.46 6.39
CA LEU A 125 8.57 10.03 5.11
C LEU A 125 9.41 11.27 4.78
N ARG A 126 9.86 11.32 3.52
CA ARG A 126 10.55 12.49 2.97
C ARG A 126 9.54 13.42 2.34
N SER A 127 9.65 14.72 2.64
CA SER A 127 8.86 15.73 1.94
C SER A 127 9.24 15.72 0.46
N ARG A 128 8.24 15.66 -0.40
CA ARG A 128 8.47 15.86 -1.83
C ARG A 128 8.85 17.32 -2.03
N PRO A 129 10.01 17.61 -2.65
CA PRO A 129 10.30 18.97 -3.06
C PRO A 129 9.10 19.48 -3.87
N ARG A 130 8.51 20.59 -3.45
CA ARG A 130 7.49 21.25 -4.28
C ARG A 130 8.15 21.46 -5.63
N ALA A 131 7.69 20.74 -6.66
CA ALA A 131 8.15 21.00 -8.00
C ALA A 131 8.04 22.53 -8.15
N GLN A 132 9.19 23.19 -8.26
CA GLN A 132 9.18 24.57 -8.72
C GLN A 132 8.44 24.43 -10.05
N VAL A 133 7.23 24.95 -10.07
CA VAL A 133 6.55 25.17 -11.35
C VAL A 133 7.61 25.95 -12.12
N PRO A 134 8.22 25.34 -13.16
CA PRO A 134 9.19 26.07 -13.97
C PRO A 134 8.44 27.32 -14.32
N ASN A 135 8.97 28.47 -13.87
CA ASN A 135 8.36 29.80 -14.01
C ASN A 135 7.47 29.72 -15.22
N SER A 136 6.15 29.69 -14.99
CA SER A 136 5.20 29.71 -16.09
C SER A 136 5.81 30.74 -17.02
N PRO A 137 6.11 30.39 -18.32
CA PRO A 137 6.72 31.38 -19.19
C PRO A 137 5.91 32.62 -18.85
N GLN A 138 6.57 33.63 -18.26
CA GLN A 138 5.88 34.89 -18.04
C GLN A 138 5.26 35.11 -19.39
N LEU A 139 3.95 34.91 -19.45
CA LEU A 139 3.18 35.39 -20.56
C LEU A 139 3.64 36.83 -20.57
N ASN A 140 4.71 37.06 -21.36
CA ASN A 140 5.19 38.40 -21.61
C ASN A 140 3.88 39.09 -21.91
N SER A 141 3.44 39.87 -20.95
CA SER A 141 2.29 40.73 -21.19
C SER A 141 2.53 41.24 -22.57
N PRO A 142 1.62 41.00 -23.55
CA PRO A 142 1.90 41.44 -24.89
C PRO A 142 2.42 42.84 -24.70
N GLN A 143 3.76 43.01 -24.95
CA GLN A 143 4.26 44.35 -25.11
C GLN A 143 3.25 44.88 -26.10
N THR A 144 2.42 45.80 -25.63
CA THR A 144 1.67 46.67 -26.48
C THR A 144 2.77 47.41 -27.24
N ARG A 145 3.30 46.64 -28.21
CA ARG A 145 4.04 47.23 -29.32
C ARG A 145 3.00 48.19 -29.83
N ALA A 146 3.18 49.46 -29.47
CA ALA A 146 2.42 50.50 -30.09
C ALA A 146 2.48 50.22 -31.57
N ILE A 147 1.43 49.55 -32.09
CA ILE A 147 1.15 49.47 -33.47
C ILE A 147 0.86 50.94 -33.76
N SER A 148 1.93 51.68 -34.14
CA SER A 148 1.81 52.94 -34.77
C SER A 148 0.79 52.72 -35.87
N GLN A 149 -0.41 53.23 -35.63
CA GLN A 149 -1.51 53.18 -36.53
C GLN A 149 -1.13 53.85 -37.87
N PRO A 150 -1.06 53.10 -38.98
CA PRO A 150 -1.50 53.74 -40.24
C PRO A 150 -2.70 53.03 -40.83
N GLU A 151 -3.20 51.94 -40.30
CA GLU A 151 -4.25 51.19 -40.98
C GLU A 151 -5.68 51.55 -40.59
N GLY A 152 -5.89 52.39 -39.54
CA GLY A 152 -7.24 52.84 -39.19
C GLY A 152 -7.90 53.73 -40.23
N ASN A 153 -7.13 54.40 -41.05
CA ASN A 153 -7.67 55.26 -42.10
C ASN A 153 -8.08 54.46 -43.37
N ALA A 154 -7.41 53.36 -43.69
CA ALA A 154 -7.75 52.56 -44.87
C ALA A 154 -9.10 51.83 -44.68
N ILE A 155 -9.41 51.43 -43.48
CA ILE A 155 -10.70 50.75 -43.18
C ILE A 155 -11.87 51.76 -43.18
N ARG A 156 -11.64 52.99 -42.70
CA ARG A 156 -12.68 54.00 -42.74
C ARG A 156 -13.00 54.46 -44.12
N SER A 157 -12.03 54.66 -45.00
CA SER A 157 -12.27 55.04 -46.39
C SER A 157 -12.98 53.93 -47.17
N ALA A 158 -12.66 52.65 -46.91
CA ALA A 158 -13.35 51.53 -47.53
C ALA A 158 -14.82 51.38 -47.07
N LEU A 159 -15.12 51.71 -45.80
CA LEU A 159 -16.51 51.71 -45.30
C LEU A 159 -17.34 52.88 -45.81
N GLU A 160 -16.73 54.05 -46.00
CA GLU A 160 -17.42 55.21 -46.58
C GLU A 160 -17.73 55.02 -48.05
N GLU A 161 -16.83 54.42 -48.81
CA GLU A 161 -17.06 54.12 -50.22
C GLU A 161 -18.15 53.06 -50.40
N THR A 162 -18.15 52.03 -49.63
CA THR A 162 -19.15 50.95 -49.70
C THR A 162 -20.53 51.44 -49.23
N GLY A 163 -20.57 52.26 -48.17
CA GLY A 163 -21.81 52.83 -47.61
C GLY A 163 -22.49 53.79 -48.59
N ALA A 164 -21.71 54.63 -49.25
CA ALA A 164 -22.24 55.59 -50.25
C ALA A 164 -22.83 54.90 -51.51
N ALA A 165 -22.26 53.78 -51.90
CA ALA A 165 -22.78 53.00 -53.07
C ALA A 165 -24.13 52.34 -52.72
N TRP A 166 -24.33 51.91 -51.48
CA TRP A 166 -25.60 51.32 -51.05
C TRP A 166 -26.74 52.32 -50.94
N ILE A 167 -26.49 53.52 -50.48
CA ILE A 167 -27.49 54.56 -50.37
C ILE A 167 -27.95 55.02 -51.72
N LYS A 168 -27.08 55.07 -52.72
CA LYS A 168 -27.44 55.40 -54.11
C LYS A 168 -28.36 54.36 -54.76
N ASN A 169 -28.20 53.11 -54.39
CA ASN A 169 -29.00 52.01 -54.94
C ASN A 169 -30.40 51.93 -54.32
N LEU A 170 -30.59 52.48 -53.08
CA LEU A 170 -31.90 52.55 -52.43
C LEU A 170 -32.76 53.75 -52.86
N SER A 171 -32.17 54.76 -53.47
CA SER A 171 -32.87 55.96 -53.90
C SER A 171 -33.38 55.95 -55.34
N ASN A 172 -33.26 54.84 -56.05
CA ASN A 172 -33.80 54.69 -57.40
C ASN A 172 -34.66 53.41 -57.54
N PRO A 173 -35.87 53.37 -56.99
CA PRO A 173 -36.79 52.28 -57.19
C PRO A 173 -37.59 52.58 -58.45
N GLY A 174 -37.22 51.97 -59.59
CA GLY A 174 -38.18 51.92 -60.64
C GLY A 174 -37.78 52.57 -62.01
N ARG A 175 -37.40 51.69 -62.84
CA ARG A 175 -38.05 51.61 -64.23
C ARG A 175 -37.78 50.21 -64.71
#